data_f3d5fcb34fa1028f90d1c63d48ec16fc
#
_entry.id   f3d5fcb34fa1028f90d1c63d48ec16fc
#
_cell.length_a   1.000
_cell.length_b   1.000
_cell.length_c   1.000
_cell.angle_alpha   90.00
_cell.angle_beta   90.00
_cell.angle_gamma   90.00
#
_symmetry.space_group_name_H-M   'P 1'
#
loop_
_entity.id
_entity.type
_entity.pdbx_description
1 polymer ?
#
loop_
_entity_poly.entity_id
_entity_poly.type
_entity_poly.pdbx_seq_one_letter_code
_entity_poly.pdbx_strand_id
1 'polypeptide(L)'
;AGDVIPQVIGVVKEKRRKDSIVYCAPKYCPSCNSITFKPSGEAVRRCLSGVKCPAQTVEKLKHFVSKNAFNIDGLGEKLIEMLFEEGIIKDFADIFSIYKCKDRLEKKVGLGKLSVSNLLDSIESKRKITFEKLIYALGIRQVGETNAKLLALQYNTFENFRIEMVKAEDKTSNSFQ
;
A
#
# COMPACT_ATOMS: atom_id res chain seq x y z
N ALA A 1 1.59 20.87 -24.95
CA ALA A 1 0.21 20.42 -24.87
C ALA A 1 0.09 19.67 -23.54
N GLY A 2 -0.64 20.24 -22.59
CA GLY A 2 -0.96 19.55 -21.34
C GLY A 2 -2.00 18.47 -21.57
N ASP A 3 -2.03 17.45 -20.73
CA ASP A 3 -3.06 16.43 -20.76
C ASP A 3 -4.42 17.06 -20.45
N VAL A 4 -5.39 16.78 -21.33
CA VAL A 4 -6.78 17.18 -21.09
C VAL A 4 -7.37 16.25 -20.04
N ILE A 5 -7.72 16.80 -18.88
CA ILE A 5 -8.40 16.04 -17.83
C ILE A 5 -9.89 15.94 -18.21
N PRO A 6 -10.42 14.76 -18.53
CA PRO A 6 -11.82 14.60 -18.87
C PRO A 6 -12.71 14.83 -17.65
N GLN A 7 -13.76 15.62 -17.81
CA GLN A 7 -14.77 15.85 -16.79
C GLN A 7 -16.12 15.31 -17.23
N VAL A 8 -16.77 14.52 -16.37
CA VAL A 8 -18.14 14.06 -16.58
C VAL A 8 -19.10 15.18 -16.26
N ILE A 9 -19.77 15.75 -17.28
CA ILE A 9 -20.72 16.86 -17.13
C ILE A 9 -22.17 16.40 -17.04
N GLY A 10 -22.46 15.16 -17.39
CA GLY A 10 -23.82 14.64 -17.35
C GLY A 10 -23.94 13.21 -17.84
N VAL A 11 -25.17 12.71 -17.84
CA VAL A 11 -25.54 11.36 -18.32
C VAL A 11 -26.58 11.48 -19.40
N VAL A 12 -26.38 10.81 -20.55
CA VAL A 12 -27.33 10.72 -21.64
C VAL A 12 -28.41 9.69 -21.27
N LYS A 13 -29.50 10.17 -20.65
CA LYS A 13 -30.58 9.31 -20.10
C LYS A 13 -31.25 8.46 -21.16
N GLU A 14 -31.39 8.97 -22.38
CA GLU A 14 -32.05 8.30 -23.51
C GLU A 14 -31.27 7.05 -23.97
N LYS A 15 -29.95 7.03 -23.77
CA LYS A 15 -29.07 5.90 -24.09
C LYS A 15 -28.94 4.90 -22.95
N ARG A 16 -29.56 5.15 -21.79
CA ARG A 16 -29.52 4.22 -20.66
C ARG A 16 -30.32 2.97 -21.00
N ARG A 17 -29.72 1.82 -20.78
CA ARG A 17 -30.42 0.53 -20.96
C ARG A 17 -31.59 0.42 -19.98
N LYS A 18 -32.70 -0.18 -20.41
CA LYS A 18 -33.91 -0.35 -19.58
C LYS A 18 -33.67 -1.27 -18.35
N ASP A 19 -32.71 -2.19 -18.47
CA ASP A 19 -32.29 -3.12 -17.42
C ASP A 19 -31.21 -2.57 -16.48
N SER A 20 -30.86 -1.29 -16.62
CA SER A 20 -29.84 -0.66 -15.75
C SER A 20 -30.36 -0.54 -14.33
N ILE A 21 -29.60 -1.10 -13.39
CA ILE A 21 -29.86 -0.99 -11.96
C ILE A 21 -28.96 0.06 -11.31
N VAL A 22 -29.43 0.63 -10.23
CA VAL A 22 -28.62 1.58 -9.44
C VAL A 22 -27.48 0.83 -8.78
N TYR A 23 -26.24 1.31 -8.97
CA TYR A 23 -25.07 0.75 -8.30
C TYR A 23 -25.15 1.03 -6.79
N CYS A 24 -25.08 -0.02 -6.00
CA CYS A 24 -24.94 0.05 -4.55
C CYS A 24 -23.59 -0.51 -4.16
N ALA A 25 -22.77 0.33 -3.50
CA ALA A 25 -21.50 -0.15 -2.97
C ALA A 25 -21.72 -1.24 -1.89
N PRO A 26 -20.93 -2.32 -1.89
CA PRO A 26 -21.12 -3.44 -0.99
C PRO A 26 -21.00 -3.01 0.48
N LYS A 27 -21.91 -3.49 1.33
CA LYS A 27 -21.88 -3.27 2.79
C LYS A 27 -20.73 -3.99 3.47
N TYR A 28 -20.28 -5.11 2.90
CA TYR A 28 -19.18 -5.91 3.40
C TYR A 28 -18.03 -5.90 2.42
N CYS A 29 -16.80 -5.90 2.93
CA CYS A 29 -15.60 -5.97 2.11
C CYS A 29 -15.52 -7.32 1.39
N PRO A 30 -15.36 -7.35 0.07
CA PRO A 30 -15.30 -8.61 -0.69
C PRO A 30 -14.07 -9.47 -0.37
N SER A 31 -13.02 -8.87 0.22
CA SER A 31 -11.78 -9.58 0.57
C SER A 31 -11.76 -10.14 1.99
N CYS A 32 -12.24 -9.37 2.98
CA CYS A 32 -12.15 -9.78 4.40
C CYS A 32 -13.50 -9.86 5.10
N ASN A 33 -14.60 -9.65 4.39
CA ASN A 33 -15.99 -9.67 4.89
C ASN A 33 -16.30 -8.71 6.06
N SER A 34 -15.41 -7.76 6.36
CA SER A 34 -15.66 -6.74 7.38
C SER A 34 -16.63 -5.69 6.87
N ILE A 35 -17.39 -5.07 7.78
CA ILE A 35 -18.31 -3.98 7.45
C ILE A 35 -17.51 -2.82 6.84
N THR A 36 -17.98 -2.31 5.71
CA THR A 36 -17.40 -1.14 5.06
C THR A 36 -18.02 0.14 5.60
N PHE A 37 -17.23 1.19 5.72
CA PHE A 37 -17.63 2.47 6.28
C PHE A 37 -17.63 3.56 5.19
N LYS A 38 -18.64 4.43 5.22
CA LYS A 38 -18.72 5.64 4.40
C LYS A 38 -18.91 6.83 5.33
N PRO A 39 -17.88 7.68 5.51
CA PRO A 39 -18.02 8.90 6.31
C PRO A 39 -19.12 9.81 5.77
N SER A 40 -19.77 10.57 6.66
CA SER A 40 -20.70 11.60 6.24
C SER A 40 -19.98 12.65 5.39
N GLY A 41 -20.59 13.03 4.26
CA GLY A 41 -20.00 13.98 3.31
C GLY A 41 -18.96 13.40 2.34
N GLU A 42 -18.48 12.16 2.53
CA GLU A 42 -17.60 11.49 1.56
C GLU A 42 -18.39 10.66 0.54
N ALA A 43 -17.90 10.62 -0.71
CA ALA A 43 -18.47 9.78 -1.75
C ALA A 43 -18.01 8.32 -1.63
N VAL A 44 -16.83 8.07 -1.06
CA VAL A 44 -16.14 6.79 -1.08
C VAL A 44 -16.46 5.97 0.16
N ARG A 45 -16.82 4.70 -0.07
CA ARG A 45 -16.96 3.67 0.98
C ARG A 45 -15.66 2.87 1.09
N ARG A 46 -15.21 2.58 2.32
CA ARG A 46 -13.91 1.93 2.59
C ARG A 46 -14.04 0.80 3.59
N CYS A 47 -13.20 -0.21 3.42
CA CYS A 47 -12.92 -1.20 4.47
C CYS A 47 -11.92 -0.59 5.46
N LEU A 48 -12.22 -0.65 6.76
CA LEU A 48 -11.36 -0.11 7.81
C LEU A 48 -10.50 -1.17 8.50
N SER A 49 -10.48 -2.41 8.00
CA SER A 49 -9.76 -3.53 8.65
C SER A 49 -8.23 -3.43 8.58
N GLY A 50 -7.69 -2.49 7.81
CA GLY A 50 -6.24 -2.25 7.72
C GLY A 50 -5.48 -3.53 7.34
N VAL A 51 -4.48 -3.89 8.13
CA VAL A 51 -3.64 -5.08 7.95
C VAL A 51 -4.36 -6.42 8.10
N LYS A 52 -5.58 -6.43 8.65
CA LYS A 52 -6.42 -7.63 8.72
C LYS A 52 -7.13 -7.92 7.38
N CYS A 53 -7.12 -6.98 6.44
CA CYS A 53 -7.69 -7.16 5.12
C CYS A 53 -6.60 -7.60 4.13
N PRO A 54 -6.66 -8.82 3.58
CA PRO A 54 -5.65 -9.33 2.64
C PRO A 54 -5.40 -8.40 1.46
N ALA A 55 -6.46 -7.90 0.81
CA ALA A 55 -6.32 -6.97 -0.30
C ALA A 55 -5.59 -5.68 0.09
N GLN A 56 -5.87 -5.10 1.26
CA GLN A 56 -5.17 -3.90 1.71
C GLN A 56 -3.70 -4.19 2.05
N THR A 57 -3.40 -5.36 2.60
CA THR A 57 -2.02 -5.76 2.90
C THR A 57 -1.22 -5.93 1.62
N VAL A 58 -1.76 -6.61 0.62
CA VAL A 58 -1.12 -6.76 -0.70
C VAL A 58 -0.83 -5.40 -1.34
N GLU A 59 -1.81 -4.49 -1.36
CA GLU A 59 -1.62 -3.16 -1.94
C GLU A 59 -0.57 -2.33 -1.16
N LYS A 60 -0.50 -2.46 0.17
CA LYS A 60 0.55 -1.83 0.98
C LYS A 60 1.93 -2.41 0.67
N LEU A 61 2.05 -3.72 0.48
CA LEU A 61 3.30 -4.38 0.09
C LEU A 61 3.77 -3.92 -1.29
N LYS A 62 2.84 -3.83 -2.27
CA LYS A 62 3.14 -3.29 -3.61
C LYS A 62 3.63 -1.85 -3.54
N HIS A 63 2.93 -1.01 -2.77
CA HIS A 63 3.34 0.37 -2.56
C HIS A 63 4.74 0.45 -1.92
N PHE A 64 5.00 -0.36 -0.90
CA PHE A 64 6.28 -0.38 -0.18
C PHE A 64 7.47 -0.67 -1.10
N VAL A 65 7.34 -1.59 -2.03
CA VAL A 65 8.42 -1.95 -2.97
C VAL A 65 8.48 -1.08 -4.22
N SER A 66 7.52 -0.19 -4.42
CA SER A 66 7.38 0.63 -5.62
C SER A 66 8.57 1.57 -5.84
N LYS A 67 8.70 2.09 -7.08
CA LYS A 67 9.81 2.93 -7.53
C LYS A 67 10.07 4.14 -6.63
N ASN A 68 9.03 4.80 -6.16
CA ASN A 68 9.15 6.01 -5.33
C ASN A 68 9.34 5.71 -3.84
N ALA A 69 9.14 4.45 -3.41
CA ALA A 69 9.36 3.96 -2.05
C ALA A 69 10.73 3.27 -1.93
N PHE A 70 10.77 1.98 -1.66
CA PHE A 70 12.02 1.23 -1.54
C PHE A 70 12.70 0.95 -2.89
N ASN A 71 11.96 1.00 -4.00
CA ASN A 71 12.45 0.71 -5.36
C ASN A 71 13.20 -0.61 -5.44
N ILE A 72 12.51 -1.70 -5.12
CA ILE A 72 13.09 -3.06 -5.16
C ILE A 72 12.89 -3.65 -6.55
N ASP A 73 13.94 -3.69 -7.34
CA ASP A 73 13.90 -4.25 -8.69
C ASP A 73 13.64 -5.76 -8.64
N GLY A 74 12.82 -6.25 -9.57
CA GLY A 74 12.45 -7.66 -9.63
C GLY A 74 11.28 -8.06 -8.71
N LEU A 75 10.87 -7.21 -7.75
CA LEU A 75 9.73 -7.48 -6.87
C LEU A 75 8.47 -6.75 -7.36
N GLY A 76 7.98 -7.14 -8.52
CA GLY A 76 6.78 -6.56 -9.15
C GLY A 76 5.48 -7.03 -8.50
N GLU A 77 4.36 -6.42 -8.90
CA GLU A 77 3.02 -6.66 -8.32
C GLU A 77 2.62 -8.13 -8.32
N LYS A 78 2.78 -8.84 -9.45
CA LYS A 78 2.44 -10.27 -9.57
C LYS A 78 3.26 -11.16 -8.63
N LEU A 79 4.54 -10.81 -8.44
CA LEU A 79 5.40 -11.55 -7.53
C LEU A 79 5.00 -11.31 -6.07
N ILE A 80 4.66 -10.07 -5.70
CA ILE A 80 4.12 -9.74 -4.38
C ILE A 80 2.84 -10.53 -4.09
N GLU A 81 1.90 -10.55 -5.02
CA GLU A 81 0.65 -11.31 -4.88
C GLU A 81 0.94 -12.79 -4.64
N MET A 82 1.77 -13.41 -5.48
CA MET A 82 2.15 -14.81 -5.34
C MET A 82 2.83 -15.10 -3.99
N LEU A 83 3.79 -14.28 -3.58
CA LEU A 83 4.51 -14.46 -2.31
C LEU A 83 3.57 -14.30 -1.11
N PHE A 84 2.60 -13.40 -1.19
CA PHE A 84 1.59 -13.22 -0.15
C PHE A 84 0.62 -14.41 -0.08
N GLU A 85 0.09 -14.86 -1.22
CA GLU A 85 -0.79 -16.03 -1.31
C GLU A 85 -0.14 -17.30 -0.80
N GLU A 86 1.16 -17.47 -1.05
CA GLU A 86 1.94 -18.60 -0.54
C GLU A 86 2.39 -18.45 0.92
N GLY A 87 2.05 -17.35 1.56
CA GLY A 87 2.40 -17.05 2.95
C GLY A 87 3.89 -16.83 3.20
N ILE A 88 4.68 -16.56 2.13
CA ILE A 88 6.11 -16.26 2.22
C ILE A 88 6.33 -14.86 2.79
N ILE A 89 5.48 -13.90 2.39
CA ILE A 89 5.45 -12.55 2.95
C ILE A 89 4.07 -12.28 3.53
N LYS A 90 4.01 -11.62 4.69
CA LYS A 90 2.78 -11.17 5.36
C LYS A 90 2.84 -9.70 5.73
N ASP A 91 4.05 -9.18 5.91
CA ASP A 91 4.32 -7.80 6.25
C ASP A 91 5.59 -7.27 5.55
N PHE A 92 5.92 -6.02 5.81
CA PHE A 92 7.09 -5.36 5.21
C PHE A 92 8.42 -6.00 5.61
N ALA A 93 8.55 -6.52 6.84
CA ALA A 93 9.78 -7.11 7.35
C ALA A 93 10.10 -8.43 6.67
N ASP A 94 9.06 -9.18 6.29
CA ASP A 94 9.22 -10.45 5.58
C ASP A 94 9.93 -10.29 4.23
N ILE A 95 9.75 -9.13 3.57
CA ILE A 95 10.44 -8.82 2.31
C ILE A 95 11.96 -8.96 2.47
N PHE A 96 12.51 -8.47 3.57
CA PHE A 96 13.95 -8.56 3.87
C PHE A 96 14.39 -9.94 4.35
N SER A 97 13.45 -10.86 4.50
CA SER A 97 13.67 -12.25 4.88
C SER A 97 13.45 -13.26 3.76
N ILE A 98 13.10 -12.81 2.55
CA ILE A 98 12.81 -13.64 1.37
C ILE A 98 13.99 -14.57 1.02
N TYR A 99 15.23 -14.19 1.33
CA TYR A 99 16.42 -15.03 1.10
C TYR A 99 16.32 -16.41 1.74
N LYS A 100 15.55 -16.56 2.83
CA LYS A 100 15.30 -17.86 3.49
C LYS A 100 14.52 -18.84 2.60
N CYS A 101 13.82 -18.33 1.59
CA CYS A 101 13.02 -19.12 0.65
C CYS A 101 13.66 -19.22 -0.74
N LYS A 102 14.96 -18.93 -0.88
CA LYS A 102 15.69 -18.89 -2.15
C LYS A 102 15.43 -20.14 -3.01
N ASP A 103 15.66 -21.33 -2.47
CA ASP A 103 15.51 -22.60 -3.19
C ASP A 103 14.07 -22.86 -3.66
N ARG A 104 13.09 -22.35 -2.92
CA ARG A 104 11.68 -22.43 -3.29
C ARG A 104 11.35 -21.48 -4.43
N LEU A 105 11.94 -20.29 -4.44
CA LEU A 105 11.76 -19.30 -5.49
C LEU A 105 12.40 -19.74 -6.81
N GLU A 106 13.60 -20.31 -6.77
CA GLU A 106 14.32 -20.79 -7.97
C GLU A 106 13.58 -21.90 -8.72
N LYS A 107 12.68 -22.63 -8.03
CA LYS A 107 11.83 -23.67 -8.62
C LYS A 107 10.55 -23.14 -9.25
N LYS A 108 10.27 -21.84 -9.12
CA LYS A 108 9.06 -21.23 -9.67
C LYS A 108 9.20 -20.94 -11.16
N VAL A 109 8.14 -21.18 -11.90
CA VAL A 109 8.08 -20.83 -13.32
C VAL A 109 8.29 -19.33 -13.51
N GLY A 110 9.24 -18.96 -14.36
CA GLY A 110 9.60 -17.57 -14.63
C GLY A 110 10.60 -16.95 -13.64
N LEU A 111 11.03 -17.67 -12.60
CA LEU A 111 12.06 -17.23 -11.66
C LEU A 111 13.28 -18.17 -11.74
N GLY A 112 14.19 -17.88 -12.67
CA GLY A 112 15.47 -18.61 -12.74
C GLY A 112 16.46 -18.17 -11.66
N LYS A 113 17.53 -18.97 -11.45
CA LYS A 113 18.58 -18.69 -10.46
C LYS A 113 19.12 -17.24 -10.52
N LEU A 114 19.38 -16.74 -11.75
CA LEU A 114 19.89 -15.39 -11.95
C LEU A 114 18.86 -14.33 -11.51
N SER A 115 17.60 -14.52 -11.87
CA SER A 115 16.53 -13.58 -11.48
C SER A 115 16.34 -13.53 -9.98
N VAL A 116 16.41 -14.69 -9.30
CA VAL A 116 16.31 -14.75 -7.83
C VAL A 116 17.54 -14.10 -7.18
N SER A 117 18.75 -14.36 -7.70
CA SER A 117 19.96 -13.68 -7.21
C SER A 117 19.83 -12.17 -7.32
N ASN A 118 19.49 -11.65 -8.50
CA ASN A 118 19.33 -10.21 -8.72
C ASN A 118 18.26 -9.60 -7.81
N LEU A 119 17.15 -10.30 -7.58
CA LEU A 119 16.11 -9.87 -6.64
C LEU A 119 16.66 -9.77 -5.21
N LEU A 120 17.38 -10.79 -4.74
CA LEU A 120 17.95 -10.79 -3.39
C LEU A 120 19.00 -9.67 -3.22
N ASP A 121 19.83 -9.44 -4.22
CA ASP A 121 20.82 -8.35 -4.23
C ASP A 121 20.13 -6.98 -4.22
N SER A 122 19.03 -6.84 -4.99
CA SER A 122 18.20 -5.64 -4.96
C SER A 122 17.62 -5.38 -3.57
N ILE A 123 17.02 -6.39 -2.93
CA ILE A 123 16.47 -6.27 -1.56
C ILE A 123 17.57 -5.86 -0.57
N GLU A 124 18.75 -6.51 -0.62
CA GLU A 124 19.84 -6.23 0.30
C GLU A 124 20.36 -4.80 0.13
N SER A 125 20.47 -4.31 -1.10
CA SER A 125 20.90 -2.93 -1.39
C SER A 125 19.95 -1.88 -0.81
N LYS A 126 18.69 -2.23 -0.56
CA LYS A 126 17.65 -1.33 -0.03
C LYS A 126 17.42 -1.41 1.47
N ARG A 127 18.24 -2.16 2.21
CA ARG A 127 18.18 -2.16 3.69
C ARG A 127 18.43 -0.79 4.31
N LYS A 128 19.08 0.11 3.60
CA LYS A 128 19.33 1.49 4.01
C LYS A 128 18.70 2.42 2.98
N ILE A 129 17.71 3.20 3.40
CA ILE A 129 17.05 4.23 2.60
C ILE A 129 16.98 5.54 3.38
N THR A 130 16.67 6.63 2.70
CA THR A 130 16.45 7.91 3.37
C THR A 130 15.16 7.89 4.20
N PHE A 131 15.12 8.69 5.27
CA PHE A 131 13.97 8.73 6.17
C PHE A 131 12.68 9.18 5.45
N GLU A 132 12.78 10.13 4.53
CA GLU A 132 11.63 10.54 3.70
C GLU A 132 11.02 9.39 2.89
N LYS A 133 11.87 8.53 2.28
CA LYS A 133 11.42 7.35 1.55
C LYS A 133 10.78 6.31 2.47
N LEU A 134 11.30 6.14 3.68
CA LEU A 134 10.70 5.27 4.67
C LEU A 134 9.29 5.75 5.03
N ILE A 135 9.11 7.04 5.34
CA ILE A 135 7.80 7.62 5.66
C ILE A 135 6.82 7.40 4.50
N TYR A 136 7.25 7.68 3.27
CA TYR A 136 6.42 7.47 2.09
C TYR A 136 6.05 6.00 1.91
N ALA A 137 7.03 5.10 2.05
CA ALA A 137 6.84 3.65 1.88
C ALA A 137 5.85 3.04 2.89
N LEU A 138 5.71 3.61 4.09
CA LEU A 138 4.71 3.17 5.07
C LEU A 138 3.26 3.34 4.58
N GLY A 139 3.04 4.11 3.51
CA GLY A 139 1.72 4.31 2.91
C GLY A 139 0.71 4.96 3.87
N ILE A 140 1.16 5.90 4.71
CA ILE A 140 0.32 6.64 5.64
C ILE A 140 -0.70 7.45 4.82
N ARG A 141 -1.97 7.30 5.14
CA ARG A 141 -3.04 8.00 4.41
C ARG A 141 -2.81 9.50 4.41
N GLN A 142 -2.97 10.15 3.25
CA GLN A 142 -2.74 11.58 2.99
C GLN A 142 -1.28 12.03 3.10
N VAL A 143 -0.34 11.11 3.31
CA VAL A 143 1.10 11.40 3.28
C VAL A 143 1.66 10.95 1.94
N GLY A 144 1.69 11.86 0.97
CA GLY A 144 2.39 11.68 -0.30
C GLY A 144 3.88 12.03 -0.18
N GLU A 145 4.63 11.99 -1.28
CA GLU A 145 6.08 12.26 -1.31
C GLU A 145 6.45 13.62 -0.71
N THR A 146 5.70 14.67 -1.05
CA THR A 146 5.95 16.03 -0.52
C THR A 146 5.78 16.08 0.99
N ASN A 147 4.69 15.51 1.52
CA ASN A 147 4.46 15.49 2.96
C ASN A 147 5.46 14.58 3.70
N ALA A 148 5.85 13.46 3.12
CA ALA A 148 6.89 12.59 3.65
C ALA A 148 8.23 13.33 3.80
N LYS A 149 8.60 14.12 2.80
CA LYS A 149 9.80 14.97 2.84
C LYS A 149 9.72 16.06 3.92
N LEU A 150 8.58 16.75 4.05
CA LEU A 150 8.37 17.74 5.10
C LEU A 150 8.47 17.12 6.51
N LEU A 151 7.83 15.96 6.70
CA LEU A 151 7.92 15.23 7.98
C LEU A 151 9.36 14.78 8.27
N ALA A 152 10.09 14.29 7.26
CA ALA A 152 11.47 13.88 7.44
C ALA A 152 12.38 15.07 7.83
N LEU A 153 12.16 16.24 7.25
CA LEU A 153 12.87 17.47 7.61
C LEU A 153 12.53 17.95 9.03
N GLN A 154 11.27 17.84 9.44
CA GLN A 154 10.81 18.27 10.77
C GLN A 154 11.34 17.37 11.89
N TYR A 155 11.29 16.06 11.71
CA TYR A 155 11.64 15.10 12.77
C TYR A 155 13.06 14.57 12.70
N ASN A 156 13.74 14.69 11.56
CA ASN A 156 15.11 14.29 11.27
C ASN A 156 15.39 12.78 11.39
N THR A 157 14.81 12.09 12.38
CA THR A 157 15.01 10.65 12.63
C THR A 157 13.69 9.92 12.82
N PHE A 158 13.69 8.61 12.53
CA PHE A 158 12.55 7.75 12.77
C PHE A 158 12.15 7.73 14.26
N GLU A 159 13.12 7.74 15.16
CA GLU A 159 12.85 7.70 16.60
C GLU A 159 12.13 8.96 17.09
N ASN A 160 12.57 10.14 16.67
CA ASN A 160 11.89 11.39 16.99
C ASN A 160 10.47 11.41 16.42
N PHE A 161 10.31 10.97 15.17
CA PHE A 161 8.99 10.85 14.53
C PHE A 161 8.07 9.93 15.32
N ARG A 162 8.55 8.74 15.71
CA ARG A 162 7.78 7.77 16.49
C ARG A 162 7.33 8.35 17.85
N ILE A 163 8.25 9.00 18.56
CA ILE A 163 7.93 9.63 19.86
C ILE A 163 6.83 10.68 19.71
N GLU A 164 6.92 11.55 18.71
CA GLU A 164 5.93 12.61 18.51
C GLU A 164 4.59 12.06 18.04
N MET A 165 4.57 10.99 17.25
CA MET A 165 3.31 10.33 16.86
C MET A 165 2.60 9.68 18.04
N VAL A 166 3.33 9.04 18.96
CA VAL A 166 2.76 8.50 20.21
C VAL A 166 2.15 9.62 21.07
N LYS A 167 2.87 10.74 21.24
CA LYS A 167 2.35 11.90 21.98
C LYS A 167 1.10 12.51 21.32
N ALA A 168 1.01 12.48 19.98
CA ALA A 168 -0.14 12.99 19.26
C ALA A 168 -1.38 12.10 19.45
N GLU A 169 -1.19 10.78 19.53
CA GLU A 169 -2.26 9.81 19.82
C GLU A 169 -2.88 10.08 21.20
N ASP A 170 -2.05 10.27 22.23
CA ASP A 170 -2.52 10.58 23.59
C ASP A 170 -3.33 11.87 23.65
N LYS A 171 -2.94 12.92 22.91
CA LYS A 171 -3.67 14.19 22.85
C LYS A 171 -5.04 14.04 22.17
N THR A 172 -5.14 13.23 21.11
CA THR A 172 -6.41 12.99 20.42
C THR A 172 -7.36 12.14 21.26
N SER A 173 -6.87 11.21 22.06
CA SER A 173 -7.69 10.42 23.00
C SER A 173 -8.35 11.29 24.06
N ASN A 174 -7.68 12.34 24.53
CA ASN A 174 -8.20 13.24 25.55
C ASN A 174 -9.15 14.34 25.02
N SER A 175 -9.23 14.54 23.71
CA SER A 175 -10.11 15.54 23.10
C SER A 175 -11.51 15.02 22.74
N PHE A 176 -11.78 13.74 22.99
CA PHE A 176 -13.08 13.06 22.75
C PHE A 176 -13.78 12.63 24.04
N GLN A 177 -13.41 13.16 25.21
CA GLN A 177 -14.16 13.02 26.46
C GLN A 177 -15.05 14.22 26.73
#